data_091bc74b6801ebb18ed90b86613e0c9d
#
_entry.id   091bc74b6801ebb18ed90b86613e0c9d
#
_cell.length_a   1.000
_cell.length_b   1.000
_cell.length_c   1.000
_cell.angle_alpha   90.00
_cell.angle_beta   90.00
_cell.angle_gamma   90.00
#
_symmetry.space_group_name_H-M   'P 1'
#
loop_
_entity.id
_entity.type
_entity.pdbx_description
1 polymer ?
#
loop_
_entity_poly.entity_id
_entity_poly.type
_entity_poly.pdbx_seq_one_letter_code
_entity_poly.pdbx_strand_id
1 'polypeptide(L)'
;MGKDITFGSVCSGIEASQLAFSPYGFKQLWSSEIAEFPSKVLEHHFPDIPNVGDMINIPNSILNREFEAPDIFCGGTPCQAFSLAGWKNGLADERGQLTMTFIEIANAIDKIRLEDGKEKSIVLWENVEGVLNDRTNAFGNFIAGLAGFDEEIKIGKWTKSGYLEGKDRNVAWRVIDAKYFGLPHQRKRLYVLAGGKDFKPDQVLFEFDNKDIVKEIKLKAKKSASNLPDLFSPNLPEDEDENVFHKGGSKFQVFREYTDCLYAAYGTKWNGNAAAYNGSLYVAENDKIRRFTPLECERLMGFPDNYTKVNGNSHTNRFQAVGNSWAVPVVKWIGSKISEFIDKKTKNEFTEWQKAVQPKKNNNNALLYLLEGTNQIRQTEFLNSSNIPNNPIYGDLKDIVEPNHALDKFYLSAKACAGILRRKEERNMKMNSELEYLMTIISKGENKNNTKEKKESQHVTLCISNSGFSDKKESILVNQSSVLG
;
A
#
# COMPACT_ATOMS: atom_id res chain seq x y z
N MET A 1 -10.30 -13.80 -33.12
CA MET A 1 -10.48 -12.65 -32.23
C MET A 1 -10.68 -13.20 -30.83
N GLY A 2 -9.80 -12.89 -29.88
CA GLY A 2 -10.00 -13.29 -28.49
C GLY A 2 -11.29 -12.68 -27.97
N LYS A 3 -11.97 -13.40 -27.07
CA LYS A 3 -13.18 -12.90 -26.40
C LYS A 3 -12.80 -11.66 -25.59
N ASP A 4 -13.54 -10.56 -25.75
CA ASP A 4 -13.39 -9.38 -24.92
C ASP A 4 -13.70 -9.75 -23.46
N ILE A 5 -12.71 -9.65 -22.58
CA ILE A 5 -12.89 -9.89 -21.14
C ILE A 5 -13.52 -8.65 -20.54
N THR A 6 -14.60 -8.85 -19.80
CA THR A 6 -15.36 -7.77 -19.17
C THR A 6 -15.15 -7.73 -17.65
N PHE A 7 -15.28 -6.53 -17.04
CA PHE A 7 -15.24 -6.43 -15.58
C PHE A 7 -16.26 -5.42 -15.04
N GLY A 8 -16.64 -5.62 -13.77
CA GLY A 8 -17.43 -4.68 -12.98
C GLY A 8 -16.78 -4.44 -11.63
N SER A 9 -16.89 -3.22 -11.11
CA SER A 9 -16.26 -2.83 -9.85
C SER A 9 -17.25 -2.28 -8.83
N VAL A 10 -17.01 -2.52 -7.55
CA VAL A 10 -17.74 -1.92 -6.42
C VAL A 10 -16.81 -1.26 -5.44
N CYS A 11 -17.31 -0.27 -4.69
CA CYS A 11 -16.46 0.64 -3.92
C CYS A 11 -15.35 1.19 -4.82
N SER A 12 -15.73 1.58 -6.02
CA SER A 12 -14.86 1.82 -7.18
C SER A 12 -13.88 2.98 -6.94
N GLY A 13 -14.19 3.88 -5.98
CA GLY A 13 -13.35 5.02 -5.66
C GLY A 13 -13.09 5.86 -6.90
N ILE A 14 -11.83 6.06 -7.22
CA ILE A 14 -11.37 6.78 -8.41
C ILE A 14 -10.94 5.84 -9.56
N GLU A 15 -11.37 4.59 -9.53
CA GLU A 15 -11.25 3.57 -10.57
C GLU A 15 -9.81 3.21 -10.97
N ALA A 16 -9.02 2.80 -9.98
CA ALA A 16 -7.68 2.25 -10.22
C ALA A 16 -7.72 0.97 -11.07
N SER A 17 -8.81 0.18 -11.00
CA SER A 17 -8.97 -1.05 -11.77
C SER A 17 -9.05 -0.80 -13.28
N GLN A 18 -9.74 0.25 -13.73
CA GLN A 18 -9.80 0.60 -15.15
C GLN A 18 -8.41 0.97 -15.69
N LEU A 19 -7.67 1.78 -14.95
CA LEU A 19 -6.29 2.12 -15.33
C LEU A 19 -5.37 0.90 -15.38
N ALA A 20 -5.59 -0.04 -14.45
CA ALA A 20 -4.79 -1.24 -14.33
C ALA A 20 -5.11 -2.30 -15.40
N PHE A 21 -6.38 -2.45 -15.79
CA PHE A 21 -6.87 -3.52 -16.64
C PHE A 21 -6.94 -3.13 -18.12
N SER A 22 -7.12 -1.85 -18.45
CA SER A 22 -7.20 -1.37 -19.83
C SER A 22 -6.01 -1.78 -20.72
N PRO A 23 -4.74 -1.86 -20.24
CA PRO A 23 -3.62 -2.31 -21.07
C PRO A 23 -3.72 -3.78 -21.54
N TYR A 24 -4.59 -4.57 -20.91
CA TYR A 24 -4.84 -5.97 -21.26
C TYR A 24 -6.13 -6.15 -22.08
N GLY A 25 -6.77 -5.03 -22.49
CA GLY A 25 -8.00 -5.05 -23.27
C GLY A 25 -9.25 -5.45 -22.47
N PHE A 26 -9.18 -5.43 -21.12
CA PHE A 26 -10.37 -5.69 -20.31
C PHE A 26 -11.31 -4.48 -20.37
N LYS A 27 -12.60 -4.75 -20.60
CA LYS A 27 -13.64 -3.73 -20.76
C LYS A 27 -14.48 -3.60 -19.49
N GLN A 28 -14.55 -2.40 -18.95
CA GLN A 28 -15.44 -2.13 -17.82
C GLN A 28 -16.89 -2.02 -18.29
N LEU A 29 -17.79 -2.74 -17.62
CA LEU A 29 -19.23 -2.70 -17.88
C LEU A 29 -19.92 -1.65 -17.01
N TRP A 30 -19.54 -1.59 -15.74
CA TRP A 30 -20.10 -0.67 -14.75
C TRP A 30 -19.16 -0.47 -13.58
N SER A 31 -19.34 0.65 -12.88
CA SER A 31 -18.74 0.96 -11.58
C SER A 31 -19.83 1.20 -10.54
N SER A 32 -19.52 1.06 -9.25
CA SER A 32 -20.43 1.35 -8.13
C SER A 32 -19.69 2.17 -7.07
N GLU A 33 -20.05 3.45 -7.00
CA GLU A 33 -19.48 4.41 -6.05
C GLU A 33 -20.56 5.42 -5.62
N ILE A 34 -20.68 5.64 -4.30
CA ILE A 34 -21.68 6.54 -3.72
C ILE A 34 -21.10 7.89 -3.27
N ALA A 35 -19.79 7.95 -3.07
CA ALA A 35 -19.16 9.16 -2.59
C ALA A 35 -19.11 10.23 -3.70
N GLU A 36 -19.58 11.42 -3.40
CA GLU A 36 -19.76 12.51 -4.38
C GLU A 36 -18.48 12.82 -5.16
N PHE A 37 -17.35 12.97 -4.47
CA PHE A 37 -16.11 13.37 -5.12
C PHE A 37 -15.52 12.28 -6.02
N PRO A 38 -15.34 11.01 -5.55
CA PRO A 38 -14.96 9.91 -6.43
C PRO A 38 -15.88 9.77 -7.64
N SER A 39 -17.21 9.86 -7.47
CA SER A 39 -18.17 9.80 -8.58
C SER A 39 -17.94 10.87 -9.64
N LYS A 40 -17.57 12.11 -9.24
CA LYS A 40 -17.17 13.17 -10.20
C LYS A 40 -15.86 12.84 -10.94
N VAL A 41 -14.94 12.13 -10.30
CA VAL A 41 -13.71 11.67 -10.97
C VAL A 41 -14.04 10.58 -11.99
N LEU A 42 -14.95 9.65 -11.65
CA LEU A 42 -15.44 8.63 -12.58
C LEU A 42 -16.12 9.25 -13.79
N GLU A 43 -17.07 10.14 -13.59
CA GLU A 43 -17.77 10.86 -14.65
C GLU A 43 -16.83 11.63 -15.58
N HIS A 44 -15.76 12.23 -15.02
CA HIS A 44 -14.79 12.98 -15.79
C HIS A 44 -13.92 12.10 -16.69
N HIS A 45 -13.43 10.97 -16.17
CA HIS A 45 -12.50 10.10 -16.90
C HIS A 45 -13.17 9.02 -17.71
N PHE A 46 -14.35 8.59 -17.30
CA PHE A 46 -15.06 7.44 -17.87
C PHE A 46 -16.56 7.73 -18.08
N PRO A 47 -16.91 8.78 -18.85
CA PRO A 47 -18.29 9.21 -19.02
C PRO A 47 -19.20 8.15 -19.65
N ASP A 48 -18.61 7.21 -20.42
CA ASP A 48 -19.35 6.13 -21.09
C ASP A 48 -19.56 4.89 -20.19
N ILE A 49 -18.96 4.86 -18.98
CA ILE A 49 -19.10 3.76 -18.04
C ILE A 49 -20.11 4.15 -16.96
N PRO A 50 -21.27 3.46 -16.85
CA PRO A 50 -22.27 3.80 -15.87
C PRO A 50 -21.75 3.59 -14.43
N ASN A 51 -21.90 4.62 -13.58
CA ASN A 51 -21.81 4.48 -12.14
C ASN A 51 -23.20 4.10 -11.61
N VAL A 52 -23.36 2.82 -11.22
CA VAL A 52 -24.65 2.26 -10.79
C VAL A 52 -25.01 2.57 -9.32
N GLY A 53 -24.19 3.38 -8.64
CA GLY A 53 -24.47 3.89 -7.30
C GLY A 53 -24.23 2.85 -6.19
N ASP A 54 -25.26 2.64 -5.35
CA ASP A 54 -25.14 1.80 -4.16
C ASP A 54 -25.05 0.30 -4.51
N MET A 55 -23.99 -0.34 -4.07
CA MET A 55 -23.74 -1.76 -4.32
C MET A 55 -24.79 -2.70 -3.74
N ILE A 56 -25.57 -2.27 -2.74
CA ILE A 56 -26.62 -3.08 -2.09
C ILE A 56 -27.70 -3.51 -3.10
N ASN A 57 -27.94 -2.71 -4.12
CA ASN A 57 -28.96 -2.98 -5.15
C ASN A 57 -28.47 -3.91 -6.28
N ILE A 58 -27.18 -4.05 -6.47
CA ILE A 58 -26.56 -4.77 -7.60
C ILE A 58 -26.98 -6.25 -7.68
N PRO A 59 -27.06 -7.04 -6.57
CA PRO A 59 -27.47 -8.44 -6.67
C PRO A 59 -28.81 -8.61 -7.39
N ASN A 60 -29.79 -7.81 -7.05
CA ASN A 60 -31.12 -7.87 -7.67
C ASN A 60 -31.08 -7.40 -9.15
N SER A 61 -30.37 -6.32 -9.44
CA SER A 61 -30.24 -5.81 -10.81
C SER A 61 -29.51 -6.80 -11.74
N ILE A 62 -28.50 -7.53 -11.24
CA ILE A 62 -27.87 -8.63 -11.99
C ILE A 62 -28.85 -9.77 -12.22
N LEU A 63 -29.59 -10.22 -11.17
CA LEU A 63 -30.56 -11.32 -11.28
C LEU A 63 -31.70 -10.98 -12.22
N ASN A 64 -32.11 -9.73 -12.28
CA ASN A 64 -33.15 -9.22 -13.21
C ASN A 64 -32.59 -8.93 -14.62
N ARG A 65 -31.28 -9.13 -14.85
CA ARG A 65 -30.59 -8.84 -16.12
C ARG A 65 -30.64 -7.35 -16.53
N GLU A 66 -30.75 -6.44 -15.53
CA GLU A 66 -30.65 -5.00 -15.71
C GLU A 66 -29.21 -4.58 -15.94
N PHE A 67 -28.26 -5.28 -15.28
CA PHE A 67 -26.82 -5.14 -15.48
C PHE A 67 -26.22 -6.43 -16.02
N GLU A 68 -25.24 -6.29 -16.91
CA GLU A 68 -24.49 -7.44 -17.42
C GLU A 68 -23.62 -8.08 -16.32
N ALA A 69 -23.58 -9.42 -16.32
CA ALA A 69 -22.73 -10.22 -15.46
C ALA A 69 -21.30 -10.31 -16.02
N PRO A 70 -20.28 -9.62 -15.42
CA PRO A 70 -18.93 -9.52 -15.95
C PRO A 70 -18.14 -10.83 -15.83
N ASP A 71 -17.05 -10.94 -16.61
CA ASP A 71 -16.07 -12.02 -16.48
C ASP A 71 -15.21 -11.86 -15.20
N ILE A 72 -14.93 -10.60 -14.80
CA ILE A 72 -14.18 -10.27 -13.59
C ILE A 72 -15.03 -9.33 -12.73
N PHE A 73 -15.19 -9.67 -11.46
CA PHE A 73 -15.82 -8.81 -10.45
C PHE A 73 -14.79 -8.37 -9.44
N CYS A 74 -14.65 -7.07 -9.17
CA CYS A 74 -13.64 -6.57 -8.27
C CYS A 74 -14.14 -5.48 -7.33
N GLY A 75 -13.46 -5.33 -6.17
CA GLY A 75 -13.79 -4.27 -5.22
C GLY A 75 -12.99 -4.35 -3.92
N GLY A 76 -13.02 -3.26 -3.15
CA GLY A 76 -12.41 -3.16 -1.83
C GLY A 76 -13.43 -2.67 -0.81
N THR A 77 -14.20 -3.57 -0.20
CA THR A 77 -15.19 -3.20 0.81
C THR A 77 -14.54 -2.74 2.11
N PRO A 78 -15.15 -1.81 2.86
CA PRO A 78 -14.67 -1.44 4.19
C PRO A 78 -14.52 -2.68 5.07
N CYS A 79 -13.34 -2.84 5.71
CA CYS A 79 -13.09 -3.95 6.60
C CYS A 79 -13.66 -3.66 7.99
N GLN A 80 -14.74 -4.35 8.33
CA GLN A 80 -15.26 -4.37 9.71
C GLN A 80 -15.77 -5.76 10.08
N ALA A 81 -15.87 -5.98 11.37
CA ALA A 81 -16.32 -7.24 11.95
C ALA A 81 -17.69 -7.67 11.40
N PHE A 82 -17.77 -8.86 10.84
CA PHE A 82 -19.02 -9.49 10.45
C PHE A 82 -18.97 -11.00 10.72
N SER A 83 -20.13 -11.62 10.80
CA SER A 83 -20.30 -13.04 11.02
C SER A 83 -21.27 -13.62 9.99
N LEU A 84 -20.89 -14.70 9.33
CA LEU A 84 -21.76 -15.44 8.39
C LEU A 84 -23.06 -15.91 9.10
N ALA A 85 -22.93 -16.41 10.33
CA ALA A 85 -24.08 -16.83 11.12
C ALA A 85 -25.00 -15.65 11.50
N GLY A 86 -24.41 -14.51 11.88
CA GLY A 86 -25.15 -13.28 12.19
C GLY A 86 -25.90 -12.75 10.97
N TRP A 87 -25.27 -12.73 9.81
CA TRP A 87 -25.88 -12.29 8.56
C TRP A 87 -27.08 -13.18 8.15
N LYS A 88 -26.92 -14.50 8.18
CA LYS A 88 -28.00 -15.44 7.87
C LYS A 88 -29.21 -15.26 8.81
N ASN A 89 -28.98 -14.74 10.00
CA ASN A 89 -30.01 -14.45 10.99
C ASN A 89 -30.50 -12.98 10.97
N GLY A 90 -30.04 -12.15 10.03
CA GLY A 90 -30.44 -10.75 9.93
C GLY A 90 -29.83 -9.83 10.98
N LEU A 91 -28.74 -10.21 11.66
CA LEU A 91 -28.10 -9.50 12.77
C LEU A 91 -26.82 -8.76 12.36
N ALA A 92 -26.56 -8.53 11.07
CA ALA A 92 -25.37 -7.82 10.60
C ALA A 92 -25.47 -6.32 10.90
N ASP A 93 -24.36 -5.70 11.34
CA ASP A 93 -24.25 -4.24 11.35
C ASP A 93 -24.07 -3.69 9.93
N GLU A 94 -24.34 -2.39 9.71
CA GLU A 94 -24.34 -1.74 8.40
C GLU A 94 -23.00 -1.93 7.64
N ARG A 95 -21.88 -2.10 8.33
CA ARG A 95 -20.55 -2.15 7.72
C ARG A 95 -20.10 -3.58 7.42
N GLY A 96 -20.51 -4.54 8.23
CA GLY A 96 -20.42 -5.97 7.93
C GLY A 96 -21.32 -6.36 6.75
N GLN A 97 -22.42 -5.64 6.55
CA GLN A 97 -23.34 -5.81 5.45
C GLN A 97 -22.67 -5.64 4.08
N LEU A 98 -21.81 -4.62 3.88
CA LEU A 98 -21.14 -4.39 2.58
C LEU A 98 -20.23 -5.54 2.17
N THR A 99 -19.55 -6.19 3.10
CA THR A 99 -18.70 -7.36 2.78
C THR A 99 -19.55 -8.57 2.41
N MET A 100 -20.71 -8.73 3.03
CA MET A 100 -21.67 -9.78 2.67
C MET A 100 -22.33 -9.49 1.32
N THR A 101 -22.73 -8.24 1.06
CA THR A 101 -23.24 -7.81 -0.24
C THR A 101 -22.25 -8.08 -1.36
N PHE A 102 -20.94 -7.93 -1.11
CA PHE A 102 -19.91 -8.29 -2.08
C PHE A 102 -19.99 -9.78 -2.48
N ILE A 103 -20.20 -10.67 -1.50
CA ILE A 103 -20.38 -12.11 -1.76
C ILE A 103 -21.70 -12.35 -2.52
N GLU A 104 -22.79 -11.65 -2.16
CA GLU A 104 -24.07 -11.76 -2.85
C GLU A 104 -23.99 -11.34 -4.30
N ILE A 105 -23.28 -10.24 -4.60
CA ILE A 105 -23.02 -9.80 -5.98
C ILE A 105 -22.26 -10.88 -6.76
N ALA A 106 -21.17 -11.43 -6.17
CA ALA A 106 -20.42 -12.51 -6.81
C ALA A 106 -21.31 -13.73 -7.09
N ASN A 107 -22.21 -14.08 -6.16
CA ASN A 107 -23.14 -15.20 -6.34
C ASN A 107 -24.20 -14.91 -7.42
N ALA A 108 -24.73 -13.69 -7.46
CA ALA A 108 -25.69 -13.26 -8.49
C ALA A 108 -25.07 -13.28 -9.89
N ILE A 109 -23.84 -12.76 -10.02
CA ILE A 109 -23.06 -12.80 -11.27
C ILE A 109 -22.85 -14.25 -11.71
N ASP A 110 -22.37 -15.12 -10.83
CA ASP A 110 -22.12 -16.53 -11.16
C ASP A 110 -23.40 -17.26 -11.60
N LYS A 111 -24.53 -16.98 -10.94
CA LYS A 111 -25.83 -17.58 -11.31
C LYS A 111 -26.21 -17.22 -12.74
N ILE A 112 -26.18 -15.95 -13.09
CA ILE A 112 -26.52 -15.48 -14.43
C ILE A 112 -25.53 -16.01 -15.48
N ARG A 113 -24.25 -16.02 -15.17
CA ARG A 113 -23.22 -16.54 -16.09
C ARG A 113 -23.41 -18.03 -16.38
N LEU A 114 -23.72 -18.83 -15.34
CA LEU A 114 -24.01 -20.25 -15.51
C LEU A 114 -25.28 -20.50 -16.30
N GLU A 115 -26.33 -19.72 -16.08
CA GLU A 115 -27.56 -19.75 -16.90
C GLU A 115 -27.26 -19.43 -18.38
N ASP A 116 -26.32 -18.53 -18.65
CA ASP A 116 -25.86 -18.17 -19.99
C ASP A 116 -24.81 -19.16 -20.56
N GLY A 117 -24.56 -20.28 -19.90
CA GLY A 117 -23.57 -21.28 -20.33
C GLY A 117 -22.12 -20.79 -20.24
N LYS A 118 -21.84 -19.76 -19.45
CA LYS A 118 -20.51 -19.21 -19.20
C LYS A 118 -19.91 -19.80 -17.92
N GLU A 119 -18.58 -19.74 -17.77
CA GLU A 119 -17.91 -20.07 -16.52
C GLU A 119 -18.22 -19.04 -15.43
N LYS A 120 -18.04 -19.45 -14.15
CA LYS A 120 -18.12 -18.52 -13.03
C LYS A 120 -17.13 -17.38 -13.18
N SER A 121 -17.46 -16.23 -12.61
CA SER A 121 -16.61 -15.03 -12.64
C SER A 121 -15.31 -15.21 -11.85
N ILE A 122 -14.29 -14.45 -12.25
CA ILE A 122 -13.10 -14.22 -11.44
C ILE A 122 -13.43 -13.10 -10.47
N VAL A 123 -13.21 -13.32 -9.18
CA VAL A 123 -13.49 -12.34 -8.12
C VAL A 123 -12.16 -11.84 -7.55
N LEU A 124 -11.93 -10.53 -7.57
CA LEU A 124 -10.77 -9.87 -6.96
C LEU A 124 -11.23 -8.94 -5.83
N TRP A 125 -10.77 -9.21 -4.61
CA TRP A 125 -11.04 -8.37 -3.45
C TRP A 125 -9.75 -7.85 -2.84
N GLU A 126 -9.73 -6.56 -2.48
CA GLU A 126 -8.60 -5.94 -1.79
C GLU A 126 -8.99 -5.46 -0.40
N ASN A 127 -8.07 -5.59 0.56
CA ASN A 127 -8.26 -5.02 1.88
C ASN A 127 -6.92 -4.73 2.59
N VAL A 128 -7.01 -4.11 3.77
CA VAL A 128 -5.84 -3.90 4.64
C VAL A 128 -5.34 -5.23 5.22
N GLU A 129 -4.02 -5.38 5.38
CA GLU A 129 -3.40 -6.57 6.00
C GLU A 129 -3.98 -6.88 7.39
N GLY A 130 -4.45 -5.83 8.11
CA GLY A 130 -4.99 -5.95 9.46
C GLY A 130 -6.18 -6.90 9.61
N VAL A 131 -6.94 -7.15 8.54
CA VAL A 131 -8.09 -8.09 8.56
C VAL A 131 -7.68 -9.51 8.93
N LEU A 132 -6.44 -9.92 8.66
CA LEU A 132 -5.90 -11.23 9.02
C LEU A 132 -5.71 -11.42 10.54
N ASN A 133 -5.69 -10.34 11.30
CA ASN A 133 -5.51 -10.34 12.75
C ASN A 133 -6.78 -9.87 13.48
N ASP A 134 -7.90 -9.74 12.77
CA ASP A 134 -9.17 -9.33 13.37
C ASP A 134 -9.68 -10.39 14.35
N ARG A 135 -10.03 -9.95 15.56
CA ARG A 135 -10.45 -10.84 16.65
C ARG A 135 -11.80 -11.51 16.41
N THR A 136 -12.62 -10.95 15.54
CA THR A 136 -13.92 -11.50 15.16
C THR A 136 -13.83 -12.54 14.05
N ASN A 137 -12.61 -12.85 13.60
CA ASN A 137 -12.36 -13.74 12.46
C ASN A 137 -13.07 -13.29 11.17
N ALA A 138 -13.14 -11.97 10.94
CA ALA A 138 -13.80 -11.41 9.74
C ALA A 138 -13.26 -12.03 8.45
N PHE A 139 -11.95 -12.26 8.35
CA PHE A 139 -11.35 -12.91 7.18
C PHE A 139 -11.83 -14.36 6.99
N GLY A 140 -11.92 -15.15 8.08
CA GLY A 140 -12.43 -16.53 8.02
C GLY A 140 -13.88 -16.61 7.60
N ASN A 141 -14.71 -15.66 8.02
CA ASN A 141 -16.09 -15.51 7.56
C ASN A 141 -16.16 -15.16 6.06
N PHE A 142 -15.35 -14.19 5.64
CA PHE A 142 -15.33 -13.73 4.23
C PHE A 142 -14.95 -14.84 3.27
N ILE A 143 -13.80 -15.49 3.47
CA ILE A 143 -13.35 -16.54 2.54
C ILE A 143 -14.25 -17.78 2.58
N ALA A 144 -14.87 -18.09 3.73
CA ALA A 144 -15.84 -19.18 3.83
C ALA A 144 -17.06 -18.90 2.95
N GLY A 145 -17.67 -17.71 3.09
CA GLY A 145 -18.80 -17.31 2.26
C GLY A 145 -18.46 -17.24 0.78
N LEU A 146 -17.29 -16.69 0.43
CA LEU A 146 -16.81 -16.63 -0.95
C LEU A 146 -16.56 -18.04 -1.55
N ALA A 147 -16.05 -18.97 -0.75
CA ALA A 147 -15.78 -20.35 -1.13
C ALA A 147 -17.05 -21.24 -1.16
N GLY A 148 -18.20 -20.75 -0.70
CA GLY A 148 -19.46 -21.48 -0.67
C GLY A 148 -19.66 -22.36 0.58
N PHE A 149 -18.99 -22.03 1.69
CA PHE A 149 -19.23 -22.69 2.97
C PHE A 149 -20.29 -21.93 3.78
N ASP A 150 -21.04 -22.65 4.59
CA ASP A 150 -22.12 -22.13 5.42
C ASP A 150 -21.62 -21.59 6.77
N GLU A 151 -20.46 -22.05 7.22
CA GLU A 151 -19.83 -21.67 8.46
C GLU A 151 -18.45 -21.05 8.21
N GLU A 152 -18.04 -20.16 9.10
CA GLU A 152 -16.71 -19.56 9.06
C GLU A 152 -15.59 -20.60 9.08
N ILE A 153 -14.47 -20.30 8.45
CA ILE A 153 -13.24 -21.10 8.59
C ILE A 153 -12.55 -20.69 9.89
N LYS A 154 -12.41 -21.61 10.82
CA LYS A 154 -11.72 -21.39 12.11
C LYS A 154 -10.30 -21.93 12.08
N ILE A 155 -9.35 -21.07 12.34
CA ILE A 155 -7.93 -21.42 12.51
C ILE A 155 -7.29 -20.53 13.59
N GLY A 156 -6.17 -20.96 14.17
CA GLY A 156 -5.53 -20.21 15.25
C GLY A 156 -4.90 -18.88 14.77
N LYS A 157 -4.35 -18.84 13.55
CA LYS A 157 -3.70 -17.65 12.99
C LYS A 157 -3.70 -17.71 11.47
N TRP A 158 -4.13 -16.63 10.83
CA TRP A 158 -4.05 -16.45 9.38
C TRP A 158 -2.63 -16.06 8.96
N THR A 159 -2.15 -16.70 7.89
CA THR A 159 -0.89 -16.33 7.24
C THR A 159 -1.12 -15.25 6.19
N LYS A 160 -0.04 -14.56 5.79
CA LYS A 160 -0.09 -13.48 4.78
C LYS A 160 -0.41 -13.98 3.38
N SER A 161 -0.36 -15.28 3.16
CA SER A 161 -0.75 -15.93 1.92
C SER A 161 -1.32 -17.32 2.19
N GLY A 162 -2.13 -17.81 1.28
CA GLY A 162 -2.68 -19.16 1.38
C GLY A 162 -3.67 -19.47 0.27
N TYR A 163 -4.18 -20.69 0.31
CA TYR A 163 -5.11 -21.22 -0.67
C TYR A 163 -6.16 -22.09 0.03
N LEU A 164 -7.40 -21.96 -0.40
CA LEU A 164 -8.55 -22.71 0.06
C LEU A 164 -9.24 -23.36 -1.14
N GLU A 165 -9.38 -24.68 -1.12
CA GLU A 165 -10.24 -25.40 -2.04
C GLU A 165 -11.68 -25.34 -1.53
N GLY A 166 -12.51 -24.55 -2.20
CA GLY A 166 -13.87 -24.28 -1.78
C GLY A 166 -14.90 -25.24 -2.41
N LYS A 167 -16.15 -25.17 -1.96
CA LYS A 167 -17.28 -25.87 -2.58
C LYS A 167 -17.66 -25.25 -3.94
N ASP A 168 -17.76 -23.92 -3.96
CA ASP A 168 -18.22 -23.16 -5.11
C ASP A 168 -17.10 -22.46 -5.87
N ARG A 169 -16.11 -21.92 -5.15
CA ARG A 169 -14.95 -21.23 -5.69
C ARG A 169 -13.68 -21.64 -4.96
N ASN A 170 -12.61 -21.82 -5.71
CA ASN A 170 -11.27 -21.87 -5.13
C ASN A 170 -10.84 -20.43 -4.79
N VAL A 171 -10.13 -20.26 -3.67
CA VAL A 171 -9.74 -18.96 -3.16
C VAL A 171 -8.24 -18.96 -2.85
N ALA A 172 -7.50 -17.97 -3.35
CA ALA A 172 -6.14 -17.70 -2.92
C ALA A 172 -6.05 -16.28 -2.37
N TRP A 173 -5.13 -16.06 -1.44
CA TRP A 173 -4.84 -14.73 -0.94
C TRP A 173 -3.34 -14.52 -0.78
N ARG A 174 -2.92 -13.25 -0.94
CA ARG A 174 -1.53 -12.84 -0.77
C ARG A 174 -1.48 -11.38 -0.32
N VAL A 175 -0.70 -11.09 0.71
CA VAL A 175 -0.32 -9.72 1.05
C VAL A 175 0.78 -9.29 0.10
N ILE A 176 0.59 -8.15 -0.57
CA ILE A 176 1.54 -7.59 -1.54
C ILE A 176 1.89 -6.17 -1.09
N ASP A 177 3.15 -5.76 -1.27
CA ASP A 177 3.63 -4.42 -0.90
C ASP A 177 3.96 -3.61 -2.16
N ALA A 178 3.27 -2.50 -2.34
CA ALA A 178 3.37 -1.63 -3.52
C ALA A 178 4.79 -1.11 -3.79
N LYS A 179 5.64 -1.02 -2.77
CA LYS A 179 7.03 -0.56 -2.93
C LYS A 179 7.89 -1.44 -3.85
N TYR A 180 7.44 -2.64 -4.15
CA TYR A 180 8.12 -3.56 -5.05
C TYR A 180 7.56 -3.54 -6.48
N PHE A 181 6.69 -2.55 -6.78
CA PHE A 181 6.04 -2.38 -8.09
C PHE A 181 6.32 -1.01 -8.72
N GLY A 182 7.50 -0.44 -8.44
CA GLY A 182 7.92 0.85 -8.99
C GLY A 182 7.43 2.07 -8.23
N LEU A 183 6.79 1.88 -7.07
CA LEU A 183 6.31 2.97 -6.23
C LEU A 183 7.21 3.11 -4.98
N PRO A 184 7.77 4.28 -4.68
CA PRO A 184 8.48 4.51 -3.42
C PRO A 184 7.49 4.69 -2.25
N HIS A 185 6.58 3.73 -2.07
CA HIS A 185 5.45 3.78 -1.16
C HIS A 185 5.21 2.42 -0.49
N GLN A 186 5.48 2.33 0.80
CA GLN A 186 5.22 1.12 1.57
C GLN A 186 3.72 0.99 1.85
N ARG A 187 3.03 0.30 0.96
CA ARG A 187 1.60 0.04 1.04
C ARG A 187 1.31 -1.45 0.93
N LYS A 188 1.23 -2.11 2.07
CA LYS A 188 0.85 -3.52 2.14
C LYS A 188 -0.66 -3.66 2.08
N ARG A 189 -1.13 -4.52 1.18
CA ARG A 189 -2.55 -4.85 1.03
C ARG A 189 -2.72 -6.34 0.83
N LEU A 190 -3.81 -6.85 1.37
CA LEU A 190 -4.28 -8.20 1.15
C LEU A 190 -5.10 -8.23 -0.14
N TYR A 191 -4.69 -9.07 -1.09
CA TYR A 191 -5.45 -9.36 -2.28
C TYR A 191 -6.00 -10.78 -2.18
N VAL A 192 -7.30 -10.94 -2.42
CA VAL A 192 -7.98 -12.23 -2.48
C VAL A 192 -8.50 -12.42 -3.89
N LEU A 193 -8.16 -13.54 -4.48
CA LEU A 193 -8.61 -13.94 -5.81
C LEU A 193 -9.39 -15.23 -5.70
N ALA A 194 -10.56 -15.28 -6.34
CA ALA A 194 -11.40 -16.47 -6.32
C ALA A 194 -12.04 -16.71 -7.69
N GLY A 195 -12.49 -17.94 -7.93
CA GLY A 195 -13.23 -18.30 -9.13
C GLY A 195 -13.70 -19.73 -9.10
N GLY A 196 -14.44 -20.14 -10.14
CA GLY A 196 -14.98 -21.50 -10.28
C GLY A 196 -13.94 -22.60 -10.16
N LYS A 197 -14.37 -23.85 -10.20
CA LYS A 197 -13.48 -25.01 -10.01
C LYS A 197 -12.34 -25.09 -11.03
N ASP A 198 -12.56 -24.59 -12.22
CA ASP A 198 -11.57 -24.58 -13.30
C ASP A 198 -10.61 -23.37 -13.24
N PHE A 199 -10.90 -22.39 -12.40
CA PHE A 199 -10.01 -21.29 -12.14
C PHE A 199 -9.01 -21.63 -11.04
N LYS A 200 -7.75 -21.33 -11.27
CA LYS A 200 -6.62 -21.59 -10.36
C LYS A 200 -6.06 -20.27 -9.81
N PRO A 201 -6.69 -19.69 -8.77
CA PRO A 201 -6.28 -18.38 -8.24
C PRO A 201 -4.86 -18.37 -7.70
N ASP A 202 -4.35 -19.51 -7.24
CA ASP A 202 -2.96 -19.72 -6.82
C ASP A 202 -1.96 -19.52 -7.97
N GLN A 203 -2.30 -19.91 -9.19
CA GLN A 203 -1.47 -19.74 -10.38
C GLN A 203 -1.39 -18.26 -10.83
N VAL A 204 -2.32 -17.44 -10.39
CA VAL A 204 -2.34 -16.00 -10.65
C VAL A 204 -1.60 -15.23 -9.55
N LEU A 205 -1.90 -15.50 -8.28
CA LEU A 205 -1.36 -14.75 -7.16
C LEU A 205 0.03 -15.20 -6.71
N PHE A 206 0.37 -16.48 -6.91
CA PHE A 206 1.68 -17.01 -6.54
C PHE A 206 2.59 -17.09 -7.74
N GLU A 207 3.87 -17.11 -7.48
CA GLU A 207 4.88 -17.17 -8.53
C GLU A 207 5.76 -18.40 -8.30
N PHE A 208 6.10 -19.05 -9.41
CA PHE A 208 6.92 -20.25 -9.39
C PHE A 208 8.29 -19.93 -9.96
N ASP A 209 9.34 -20.33 -9.28
CA ASP A 209 10.68 -19.94 -9.68
C ASP A 209 11.77 -20.94 -9.30
N ASN A 210 12.97 -20.70 -9.81
CA ASN A 210 14.13 -21.50 -9.51
C ASN A 210 14.86 -21.01 -8.24
N LYS A 211 15.82 -21.82 -7.77
CA LYS A 211 16.54 -21.61 -6.52
C LYS A 211 17.32 -20.29 -6.42
N ASP A 212 17.75 -19.73 -7.53
CA ASP A 212 18.62 -18.55 -7.54
C ASP A 212 17.85 -17.25 -7.31
N ILE A 213 16.67 -17.13 -7.92
CA ILE A 213 15.77 -15.99 -7.68
C ILE A 213 15.26 -16.01 -6.24
N VAL A 214 14.96 -17.20 -5.68
CA VAL A 214 14.55 -17.33 -4.28
C VAL A 214 15.63 -16.86 -3.30
N LYS A 215 16.92 -17.12 -3.60
CA LYS A 215 18.01 -16.58 -2.77
C LYS A 215 18.05 -15.04 -2.82
N GLU A 216 17.87 -14.48 -4.01
CA GLU A 216 17.83 -13.04 -4.19
C GLU A 216 16.64 -12.40 -3.46
N ILE A 217 15.42 -12.99 -3.58
CA ILE A 217 14.24 -12.57 -2.82
C ILE A 217 14.50 -12.65 -1.32
N LYS A 218 15.07 -13.76 -0.82
CA LYS A 218 15.41 -13.93 0.60
C LYS A 218 16.45 -12.93 1.07
N LEU A 219 17.45 -12.60 0.25
CA LEU A 219 18.46 -11.58 0.54
C LEU A 219 17.83 -10.19 0.59
N LYS A 220 16.96 -9.86 -0.38
CA LYS A 220 16.21 -8.61 -0.41
C LYS A 220 15.21 -8.53 0.76
N ALA A 221 14.53 -9.61 1.10
CA ALA A 221 13.66 -9.70 2.26
C ALA A 221 14.44 -9.55 3.58
N LYS A 222 15.64 -10.14 3.69
CA LYS A 222 16.53 -9.94 4.85
C LYS A 222 17.05 -8.51 4.93
N LYS A 223 17.50 -7.91 3.82
CA LYS A 223 17.85 -6.49 3.78
C LYS A 223 16.67 -5.60 4.13
N SER A 224 15.48 -5.89 3.62
CA SER A 224 14.24 -5.19 3.97
C SER A 224 13.78 -5.47 5.41
N ALA A 225 14.13 -6.58 6.02
CA ALA A 225 13.81 -6.93 7.41
C ALA A 225 14.90 -6.47 8.40
N SER A 226 16.17 -6.43 8.00
CA SER A 226 17.27 -5.78 8.76
C SER A 226 17.26 -4.26 8.61
N ASN A 227 16.67 -3.77 7.53
CA ASN A 227 16.21 -2.41 7.27
C ASN A 227 14.69 -2.27 7.53
N LEU A 228 14.03 -3.24 8.25
CA LEU A 228 12.88 -2.82 9.05
C LEU A 228 13.47 -1.77 9.96
N PRO A 229 13.23 -0.51 9.65
CA PRO A 229 13.65 0.47 10.60
C PRO A 229 13.00 0.05 11.89
N ASP A 230 13.74 -0.03 12.95
CA ASP A 230 13.26 0.63 14.14
C ASP A 230 12.39 1.75 13.56
N LEU A 231 11.08 1.79 13.81
CA LEU A 231 10.08 2.68 13.16
C LEU A 231 10.61 4.12 12.98
N PHE A 232 11.78 4.42 13.48
CA PHE A 232 12.47 5.65 13.70
C PHE A 232 13.90 5.73 13.12
N SER A 233 14.49 4.63 12.64
CA SER A 233 15.81 4.71 12.02
C SER A 233 15.71 5.37 10.65
N PRO A 234 16.54 6.36 10.34
CA PRO A 234 16.65 6.89 8.99
C PRO A 234 17.14 5.76 8.06
N ASN A 235 16.39 5.45 7.01
CA ASN A 235 16.82 4.53 5.94
C ASN A 235 17.69 5.26 4.90
N LEU A 236 18.30 6.34 5.30
CA LEU A 236 19.12 7.15 4.41
C LEU A 236 20.59 6.89 4.73
N PRO A 237 21.48 6.91 3.72
CA PRO A 237 22.91 6.92 3.94
C PRO A 237 23.31 8.02 4.94
N GLU A 238 24.39 7.81 5.69
CA GLU A 238 24.91 8.79 6.65
C GLU A 238 25.45 10.06 5.97
N ASP A 239 25.65 10.05 4.64
CA ASP A 239 26.07 11.22 3.86
C ASP A 239 24.88 12.16 3.61
N GLU A 240 24.92 13.33 4.23
CA GLU A 240 23.87 14.38 4.12
C GLU A 240 23.61 14.81 2.67
N ASP A 241 24.57 14.66 1.76
CA ASP A 241 24.46 15.12 0.37
C ASP A 241 23.70 14.15 -0.55
N GLU A 242 23.61 12.86 -0.22
CA GLU A 242 22.92 11.86 -1.05
C GLU A 242 21.41 11.99 -1.07
N ASN A 243 20.82 12.72 -0.11
CA ASN A 243 19.37 12.90 0.04
C ASN A 243 18.88 14.28 -0.37
N VAL A 244 19.80 15.10 -0.86
CA VAL A 244 19.54 16.46 -1.34
C VAL A 244 19.55 16.46 -2.85
N PHE A 245 18.45 16.85 -3.44
CA PHE A 245 18.22 16.83 -4.89
C PHE A 245 17.94 18.26 -5.39
N HIS A 246 18.23 18.48 -6.68
CA HIS A 246 17.92 19.72 -7.36
C HIS A 246 17.05 19.45 -8.59
N LYS A 247 15.90 20.11 -8.66
CA LYS A 247 14.96 20.00 -9.79
C LYS A 247 14.24 21.35 -9.97
N GLY A 248 14.14 21.81 -11.21
CA GLY A 248 13.42 23.05 -11.53
C GLY A 248 13.94 24.31 -10.80
N GLY A 249 15.26 24.35 -10.47
CA GLY A 249 15.85 25.47 -9.73
C GLY A 249 15.65 25.44 -8.22
N SER A 250 14.92 24.46 -7.68
CA SER A 250 14.74 24.25 -6.25
C SER A 250 15.60 23.14 -5.70
N LYS A 251 16.07 23.33 -4.48
CA LYS A 251 16.70 22.32 -3.64
C LYS A 251 15.63 21.65 -2.79
N PHE A 252 15.58 20.32 -2.81
CA PHE A 252 14.69 19.57 -1.94
C PHE A 252 15.39 18.36 -1.32
N GLN A 253 14.86 17.89 -0.20
CA GLN A 253 15.37 16.76 0.54
C GLN A 253 14.21 15.86 0.97
N VAL A 254 14.40 14.56 0.91
CA VAL A 254 13.53 13.54 1.47
C VAL A 254 14.21 12.89 2.67
N PHE A 255 13.43 12.36 3.60
CA PHE A 255 13.94 11.83 4.86
C PHE A 255 13.97 10.29 4.89
N ARG A 256 13.52 9.65 3.83
CA ARG A 256 13.52 8.19 3.66
C ARG A 256 13.47 7.80 2.19
N GLU A 257 13.90 6.58 1.86
CA GLU A 257 13.84 6.03 0.49
C GLU A 257 12.41 5.85 -0.03
N TYR A 258 11.46 5.59 0.87
CA TYR A 258 10.05 5.40 0.52
C TYR A 258 9.14 5.98 1.61
N THR A 259 7.93 6.32 1.22
CA THR A 259 6.90 6.80 2.15
C THR A 259 6.25 5.64 2.90
N ASP A 260 5.77 5.92 4.12
CA ASP A 260 4.77 5.06 4.77
C ASP A 260 3.43 5.15 4.04
N CYS A 261 2.52 4.24 4.38
CA CYS A 261 1.20 4.17 3.74
C CYS A 261 0.46 5.51 3.81
N LEU A 262 0.10 6.07 2.66
CA LEU A 262 -0.84 7.18 2.57
C LEU A 262 -2.20 6.75 3.13
N TYR A 263 -2.79 7.61 3.94
CA TYR A 263 -4.10 7.39 4.54
C TYR A 263 -5.08 8.52 4.15
N ALA A 264 -6.37 8.19 4.12
CA ALA A 264 -7.42 9.11 3.68
C ALA A 264 -7.40 10.50 4.38
N ALA A 265 -7.08 10.52 5.66
CA ALA A 265 -7.03 11.75 6.45
C ALA A 265 -5.70 12.54 6.32
N TYR A 266 -4.79 12.16 5.41
CA TYR A 266 -3.49 12.82 5.24
C TYR A 266 -3.62 14.33 4.99
N GLY A 267 -4.64 14.75 4.26
CA GLY A 267 -4.90 16.15 3.95
C GLY A 267 -5.57 16.96 5.07
N THR A 268 -6.21 16.31 6.06
CA THR A 268 -7.10 17.02 7.01
C THR A 268 -6.55 17.11 8.41
N LYS A 269 -5.91 16.08 8.91
CA LYS A 269 -5.47 16.01 10.31
C LYS A 269 -4.05 15.51 10.42
N TRP A 270 -3.30 16.20 11.26
CA TRP A 270 -2.06 15.68 11.79
C TRP A 270 -2.39 14.57 12.80
N ASN A 271 -2.15 13.34 12.46
CA ASN A 271 -2.51 12.21 13.33
C ASN A 271 -1.40 11.75 14.26
N GLY A 272 -0.28 12.48 14.40
CA GLY A 272 0.78 12.13 15.35
C GLY A 272 1.22 10.65 15.28
N ASN A 273 1.09 10.03 14.11
CA ASN A 273 1.53 8.66 13.87
C ASN A 273 3.05 8.61 13.63
N ALA A 274 3.60 7.42 13.54
CA ALA A 274 5.02 7.21 13.34
C ALA A 274 5.59 7.93 12.12
N ALA A 275 4.83 8.00 11.02
CA ALA A 275 5.22 8.69 9.79
C ALA A 275 5.52 10.19 9.99
N ALA A 276 4.94 10.79 11.02
CA ALA A 276 5.19 12.16 11.41
C ALA A 276 6.58 12.38 12.02
N TYR A 277 7.11 11.36 12.65
CA TYR A 277 8.40 11.44 13.34
C TYR A 277 9.54 10.85 12.53
N ASN A 278 9.26 9.86 11.68
CA ASN A 278 10.28 9.26 10.82
C ASN A 278 10.53 10.05 9.51
N GLY A 279 9.73 11.09 9.23
CA GLY A 279 9.89 11.95 8.08
C GLY A 279 9.35 11.41 6.75
N SER A 280 8.81 10.20 6.72
CA SER A 280 8.42 9.53 5.47
C SER A 280 7.32 10.22 4.68
N LEU A 281 6.55 11.13 5.32
CA LEU A 281 5.45 11.89 4.70
C LEU A 281 5.77 13.38 4.56
N TYR A 282 7.05 13.76 4.58
CA TYR A 282 7.51 15.13 4.41
C TYR A 282 8.58 15.26 3.35
N VAL A 283 8.63 16.46 2.81
CA VAL A 283 9.70 16.96 1.94
C VAL A 283 10.22 18.26 2.56
N ALA A 284 11.53 18.39 2.69
CA ALA A 284 12.12 19.71 2.92
C ALA A 284 12.39 20.34 1.55
N GLU A 285 11.92 21.56 1.35
CA GLU A 285 12.08 22.33 0.11
C GLU A 285 12.49 23.76 0.45
N ASN A 286 13.66 24.17 -0.03
CA ASN A 286 14.23 25.50 0.27
C ASN A 286 14.20 25.84 1.77
N ASP A 287 14.69 24.90 2.60
CA ASP A 287 14.74 24.99 4.07
C ASP A 287 13.39 25.10 4.80
N LYS A 288 12.28 24.84 4.11
CA LYS A 288 10.94 24.72 4.68
C LYS A 288 10.48 23.27 4.59
N ILE A 289 9.73 22.81 5.58
CA ILE A 289 9.14 21.47 5.57
C ILE A 289 7.71 21.55 5.05
N ARG A 290 7.36 20.68 4.12
CA ARG A 290 6.02 20.55 3.59
C ARG A 290 5.54 19.10 3.53
N ARG A 291 4.24 18.93 3.40
CA ARG A 291 3.61 17.65 3.04
C ARG A 291 3.71 17.43 1.54
N PHE A 292 3.54 16.18 1.12
CA PHE A 292 3.33 15.88 -0.30
C PHE A 292 2.08 16.58 -0.82
N THR A 293 2.13 17.04 -2.06
CA THR A 293 0.99 17.61 -2.77
C THR A 293 0.03 16.51 -3.23
N PRO A 294 -1.22 16.82 -3.62
CA PRO A 294 -2.12 15.83 -4.21
C PRO A 294 -1.55 15.16 -5.47
N LEU A 295 -0.83 15.91 -6.31
CA LEU A 295 -0.15 15.39 -7.50
C LEU A 295 0.92 14.36 -7.12
N GLU A 296 1.75 14.66 -6.14
CA GLU A 296 2.76 13.73 -5.65
C GLU A 296 2.14 12.49 -5.01
N CYS A 297 1.00 12.63 -4.32
CA CYS A 297 0.24 11.49 -3.81
C CYS A 297 -0.37 10.64 -4.93
N GLU A 298 -0.84 11.22 -6.02
CA GLU A 298 -1.29 10.51 -7.21
C GLU A 298 -0.15 9.67 -7.79
N ARG A 299 1.05 10.25 -7.96
CA ARG A 299 2.26 9.55 -8.40
C ARG A 299 2.65 8.40 -7.47
N LEU A 300 2.57 8.61 -6.13
CA LEU A 300 2.84 7.57 -5.12
C LEU A 300 1.89 6.38 -5.20
N MET A 301 0.74 6.55 -5.82
CA MET A 301 -0.25 5.48 -6.05
C MET A 301 -0.25 4.97 -7.49
N GLY A 302 0.58 5.55 -8.37
CA GLY A 302 0.69 5.17 -9.79
C GLY A 302 -0.42 5.72 -10.68
N PHE A 303 -1.11 6.78 -10.24
CA PHE A 303 -2.05 7.53 -11.09
C PHE A 303 -1.32 8.51 -12.00
N PRO A 304 -1.92 8.86 -13.15
CA PRO A 304 -1.45 9.99 -13.96
C PRO A 304 -1.46 11.31 -13.18
N ASP A 305 -0.59 12.24 -13.58
CA ASP A 305 -0.53 13.56 -12.99
C ASP A 305 -1.86 14.30 -13.09
N ASN A 306 -2.28 14.92 -11.99
CA ASN A 306 -3.54 15.67 -11.90
C ASN A 306 -4.81 14.84 -12.15
N TYR A 307 -4.74 13.53 -12.03
CA TYR A 307 -5.88 12.62 -12.24
C TYR A 307 -7.11 13.01 -11.41
N THR A 308 -6.91 13.42 -10.16
CA THR A 308 -8.01 13.85 -9.28
C THR A 308 -8.29 15.36 -9.35
N LYS A 309 -7.67 16.10 -10.30
CA LYS A 309 -7.91 17.53 -10.49
C LYS A 309 -9.11 17.77 -11.41
N VAL A 310 -10.30 17.44 -10.93
CA VAL A 310 -11.57 17.71 -11.61
C VAL A 310 -12.22 19.00 -11.07
N ASN A 311 -13.16 19.61 -11.79
CA ASN A 311 -13.75 20.90 -11.42
C ASN A 311 -14.43 20.87 -10.03
N GLY A 312 -14.28 21.95 -9.25
CA GLY A 312 -14.94 22.11 -7.94
C GLY A 312 -14.27 21.40 -6.75
N ASN A 313 -13.00 21.01 -6.84
CA ASN A 313 -12.35 20.16 -5.85
C ASN A 313 -11.58 20.90 -4.76
N SER A 314 -11.72 20.43 -3.54
CA SER A 314 -10.77 20.72 -2.47
C SER A 314 -9.57 19.74 -2.52
N HIS A 315 -8.39 20.20 -2.11
CA HIS A 315 -7.22 19.33 -1.96
C HIS A 315 -7.49 18.18 -0.95
N THR A 316 -8.34 18.42 0.04
CA THR A 316 -8.76 17.43 1.02
C THR A 316 -9.43 16.22 0.36
N ASN A 317 -10.37 16.48 -0.57
CA ASN A 317 -11.06 15.41 -1.29
C ASN A 317 -10.09 14.62 -2.16
N ARG A 318 -9.12 15.29 -2.80
CA ARG A 318 -8.07 14.62 -3.59
C ARG A 318 -7.22 13.69 -2.72
N PHE A 319 -6.71 14.15 -1.58
CA PHE A 319 -5.96 13.32 -0.64
C PHE A 319 -6.77 12.12 -0.15
N GLN A 320 -8.05 12.33 0.19
CA GLN A 320 -8.93 11.28 0.67
C GLN A 320 -9.16 10.22 -0.40
N ALA A 321 -9.47 10.63 -1.61
CA ALA A 321 -9.72 9.72 -2.73
C ALA A 321 -8.48 8.89 -3.09
N VAL A 322 -7.31 9.55 -3.20
CA VAL A 322 -6.04 8.87 -3.47
C VAL A 322 -5.65 7.92 -2.32
N GLY A 323 -5.82 8.34 -1.06
CA GLY A 323 -5.50 7.52 0.11
C GLY A 323 -6.37 6.26 0.25
N ASN A 324 -7.63 6.33 -0.19
CA ASN A 324 -8.55 5.20 -0.19
C ASN A 324 -8.37 4.28 -1.40
N SER A 325 -7.70 4.73 -2.46
CA SER A 325 -7.59 3.98 -3.71
C SER A 325 -6.61 2.81 -3.63
N TRP A 326 -6.66 1.96 -4.63
CA TRP A 326 -5.67 0.91 -4.89
C TRP A 326 -4.39 1.48 -5.50
N ALA A 327 -3.27 0.78 -5.27
CA ALA A 327 -2.02 1.07 -5.97
C ALA A 327 -2.09 0.49 -7.39
N VAL A 328 -2.20 1.36 -8.39
CA VAL A 328 -2.42 0.98 -9.80
C VAL A 328 -1.41 -0.07 -10.30
N PRO A 329 -0.08 0.03 -10.07
CA PRO A 329 0.88 -0.94 -10.58
C PRO A 329 0.71 -2.36 -10.00
N VAL A 330 0.25 -2.49 -8.74
CA VAL A 330 -0.01 -3.82 -8.14
C VAL A 330 -1.20 -4.48 -8.84
N VAL A 331 -2.30 -3.74 -9.01
CA VAL A 331 -3.49 -4.26 -9.68
C VAL A 331 -3.22 -4.53 -11.17
N LYS A 332 -2.39 -3.72 -11.81
CA LYS A 332 -1.91 -3.96 -13.17
C LYS A 332 -1.13 -5.28 -13.28
N TRP A 333 -0.27 -5.57 -12.30
CA TRP A 333 0.44 -6.85 -12.24
C TRP A 333 -0.55 -8.03 -12.06
N ILE A 334 -1.56 -7.91 -11.18
CA ILE A 334 -2.61 -8.93 -11.04
C ILE A 334 -3.36 -9.09 -12.37
N GLY A 335 -3.72 -8.00 -13.04
CA GLY A 335 -4.38 -8.02 -14.35
C GLY A 335 -3.55 -8.75 -15.42
N SER A 336 -2.22 -8.53 -15.46
CA SER A 336 -1.34 -9.27 -16.37
C SER A 336 -1.35 -10.77 -16.11
N LYS A 337 -1.35 -11.16 -14.82
CA LYS A 337 -1.39 -12.57 -14.42
C LYS A 337 -2.73 -13.24 -14.74
N ILE A 338 -3.84 -12.50 -14.60
CA ILE A 338 -5.16 -12.98 -15.04
C ILE A 338 -5.17 -13.16 -16.56
N SER A 339 -4.67 -12.19 -17.33
CA SER A 339 -4.57 -12.30 -18.79
C SER A 339 -3.72 -13.49 -19.22
N GLU A 340 -2.52 -13.64 -18.63
CA GLU A 340 -1.66 -14.80 -18.87
C GLU A 340 -2.34 -16.14 -18.55
N PHE A 341 -3.12 -16.21 -17.45
CA PHE A 341 -3.85 -17.42 -17.07
C PHE A 341 -4.91 -17.77 -18.12
N ILE A 342 -5.69 -16.78 -18.56
CA ILE A 342 -6.75 -16.98 -19.56
C ILE A 342 -6.16 -17.47 -20.87
N ASP A 343 -5.02 -16.90 -21.31
CA ASP A 343 -4.32 -17.28 -22.54
C ASP A 343 -3.70 -18.71 -22.44
N LYS A 344 -3.25 -19.10 -21.25
CA LYS A 344 -2.61 -20.40 -20.98
C LYS A 344 -3.59 -21.52 -20.64
N LYS A 345 -4.89 -21.22 -20.46
CA LYS A 345 -5.92 -22.21 -20.07
C LYS A 345 -5.97 -23.45 -20.97
N THR A 346 -5.46 -23.35 -22.19
CA THR A 346 -5.33 -24.46 -23.13
C THR A 346 -4.07 -25.31 -22.96
N LYS A 347 -3.11 -24.90 -22.11
CA LYS A 347 -1.86 -25.60 -21.85
C LYS A 347 -1.83 -26.06 -20.39
N ASN A 348 -2.05 -27.32 -20.15
CA ASN A 348 -2.07 -27.99 -18.82
C ASN A 348 -0.71 -27.96 -18.05
N GLU A 349 -0.05 -26.83 -17.94
CA GLU A 349 1.26 -26.68 -17.28
C GLU A 349 1.16 -26.14 -15.83
N PHE A 350 0.16 -26.56 -15.06
CA PHE A 350 0.04 -26.14 -13.68
C PHE A 350 0.84 -27.03 -12.74
N THR A 351 1.72 -26.42 -11.98
CA THR A 351 2.56 -27.08 -10.97
C THR A 351 1.69 -27.62 -9.83
N GLU A 352 1.81 -28.88 -9.52
CA GLU A 352 1.10 -29.54 -8.40
C GLU A 352 1.81 -29.25 -7.06
N TRP A 353 1.92 -27.98 -6.69
CA TRP A 353 2.60 -27.56 -5.47
C TRP A 353 1.89 -28.05 -4.20
N GLN A 354 0.57 -28.30 -4.26
CA GLN A 354 -0.24 -28.80 -3.14
C GLN A 354 0.28 -30.16 -2.63
N LYS A 355 0.95 -30.95 -3.46
CA LYS A 355 1.58 -32.21 -3.03
C LYS A 355 2.78 -31.99 -2.09
N ALA A 356 3.41 -30.82 -2.17
CA ALA A 356 4.59 -30.48 -1.37
C ALA A 356 4.26 -29.77 -0.05
N VAL A 357 3.04 -29.27 0.11
CA VAL A 357 2.60 -28.54 1.30
C VAL A 357 1.43 -29.26 1.96
N GLN A 358 1.52 -29.50 3.26
CA GLN A 358 0.43 -30.17 4.00
C GLN A 358 -0.71 -29.20 4.27
N PRO A 359 -1.97 -29.58 3.96
CA PRO A 359 -3.13 -28.77 4.29
C PRO A 359 -3.37 -28.73 5.80
N LYS A 360 -3.90 -27.62 6.28
CA LYS A 360 -4.38 -27.47 7.66
C LYS A 360 -5.80 -28.01 7.79
N LYS A 361 -6.05 -28.75 8.87
CA LYS A 361 -7.40 -29.13 9.24
C LYS A 361 -8.18 -27.91 9.73
N ASN A 362 -9.42 -27.82 9.34
CA ASN A 362 -10.37 -26.81 9.79
C ASN A 362 -11.75 -27.44 10.02
N ASN A 363 -12.67 -26.67 10.59
CA ASN A 363 -14.01 -27.15 10.95
C ASN A 363 -14.88 -27.56 9.75
N ASN A 364 -14.58 -27.09 8.55
CA ASN A 364 -15.33 -27.41 7.32
C ASN A 364 -14.75 -28.59 6.53
N ASN A 365 -13.71 -29.26 7.04
CA ASN A 365 -12.96 -30.31 6.32
C ASN A 365 -12.47 -29.91 4.92
N ALA A 366 -12.31 -28.61 4.68
CA ALA A 366 -11.80 -28.07 3.43
C ALA A 366 -10.27 -28.20 3.36
N LEU A 367 -9.72 -28.33 2.16
CA LEU A 367 -8.28 -28.27 1.95
C LEU A 367 -7.80 -26.82 2.03
N LEU A 368 -7.19 -26.50 3.17
CA LEU A 368 -6.69 -25.16 3.48
C LEU A 368 -5.17 -25.19 3.60
N TYR A 369 -4.49 -24.43 2.76
CA TYR A 369 -3.04 -24.29 2.75
C TYR A 369 -2.65 -22.91 3.26
N LEU A 370 -1.92 -22.87 4.37
CA LEU A 370 -1.37 -21.64 4.94
C LEU A 370 0.09 -21.52 4.50
N LEU A 371 0.42 -20.44 3.81
CA LEU A 371 1.74 -20.24 3.20
C LEU A 371 2.44 -19.03 3.81
N GLU A 372 3.76 -19.13 3.93
CA GLU A 372 4.59 -18.00 4.37
C GLU A 372 5.85 -17.91 3.51
N GLY A 373 6.05 -16.74 2.90
CA GLY A 373 7.27 -16.43 2.17
C GLY A 373 7.49 -17.31 0.94
N THR A 374 8.61 -18.00 0.89
CA THR A 374 8.97 -18.91 -0.19
C THR A 374 9.03 -20.34 0.31
N ASN A 375 8.32 -21.24 -0.38
CA ASN A 375 8.24 -22.66 -0.04
C ASN A 375 8.90 -23.49 -1.13
N GLN A 376 9.75 -24.46 -0.74
CA GLN A 376 10.34 -25.40 -1.69
C GLN A 376 9.30 -26.44 -2.11
N ILE A 377 9.11 -26.61 -3.42
CA ILE A 377 8.17 -27.57 -4.01
C ILE A 377 8.92 -28.83 -4.45
N ARG A 378 10.05 -28.63 -5.15
CA ARG A 378 10.97 -29.67 -5.62
C ARG A 378 12.41 -29.21 -5.39
N GLN A 379 13.39 -30.05 -5.71
CA GLN A 379 14.82 -29.71 -5.49
C GLN A 379 15.24 -28.36 -6.04
N THR A 380 14.68 -27.95 -7.18
CA THR A 380 15.02 -26.70 -7.90
C THR A 380 13.87 -25.72 -8.02
N GLU A 381 12.65 -26.11 -7.63
CA GLU A 381 11.45 -25.28 -7.78
C GLU A 381 10.93 -24.77 -6.44
N PHE A 382 10.55 -23.50 -6.42
CA PHE A 382 10.01 -22.82 -5.25
C PHE A 382 8.71 -22.08 -5.59
N LEU A 383 7.81 -22.07 -4.62
CA LEU A 383 6.61 -21.25 -4.61
C LEU A 383 6.90 -19.97 -3.86
N ASN A 384 6.82 -18.83 -4.54
CA ASN A 384 6.88 -17.52 -3.92
C ASN A 384 5.46 -17.01 -3.64
N SER A 385 5.08 -16.99 -2.38
CA SER A 385 3.84 -16.40 -1.87
C SER A 385 4.11 -15.20 -0.93
N SER A 386 5.35 -14.68 -0.94
CA SER A 386 5.75 -13.52 -0.11
C SER A 386 5.14 -12.22 -0.62
N ASN A 387 5.32 -11.13 0.13
CA ASN A 387 4.89 -9.79 -0.27
C ASN A 387 5.76 -9.15 -1.37
N ILE A 388 6.80 -9.87 -1.84
CA ILE A 388 7.75 -9.43 -2.86
C ILE A 388 7.52 -10.25 -4.13
N PRO A 389 7.30 -9.67 -5.30
CA PRO A 389 7.23 -10.42 -6.56
C PRO A 389 8.60 -10.97 -6.96
N ASN A 390 8.65 -11.94 -7.87
CA ASN A 390 9.90 -12.50 -8.38
C ASN A 390 10.80 -11.44 -9.04
N ASN A 391 10.18 -10.47 -9.72
CA ASN A 391 10.87 -9.36 -10.38
C ASN A 391 10.46 -8.03 -9.74
N PRO A 392 11.01 -7.67 -8.56
CA PRO A 392 10.66 -6.43 -7.90
C PRO A 392 11.23 -5.22 -8.66
N ILE A 393 10.40 -4.18 -8.78
CA ILE A 393 10.77 -2.88 -9.33
C ILE A 393 10.74 -1.88 -8.18
N TYR A 394 11.78 -1.07 -8.04
CA TYR A 394 11.87 -0.04 -7.00
C TYR A 394 11.66 1.33 -7.63
N GLY A 395 10.88 2.18 -6.98
CA GLY A 395 10.74 3.59 -7.32
C GLY A 395 11.62 4.45 -6.42
N ASP A 396 11.87 5.68 -6.84
CA ASP A 396 12.63 6.67 -6.09
C ASP A 396 11.74 7.87 -5.75
N LEU A 397 11.81 8.35 -4.50
CA LEU A 397 11.04 9.53 -4.07
C LEU A 397 11.43 10.81 -4.80
N LYS A 398 12.67 10.94 -5.27
CA LYS A 398 13.09 12.09 -6.08
C LYS A 398 12.29 12.24 -7.37
N ASP A 399 11.84 11.11 -7.96
CA ASP A 399 11.06 11.11 -9.19
C ASP A 399 9.58 11.52 -8.94
N ILE A 400 9.11 11.30 -7.71
CA ILE A 400 7.77 11.67 -7.27
C ILE A 400 7.64 13.15 -7.00
N VAL A 401 8.66 13.74 -6.32
CA VAL A 401 8.62 15.13 -5.85
C VAL A 401 8.60 16.11 -7.02
N GLU A 402 7.68 17.08 -6.92
CA GLU A 402 7.54 18.19 -7.88
C GLU A 402 7.74 19.51 -7.13
N PRO A 403 8.98 20.02 -7.04
CA PRO A 403 9.27 21.26 -6.34
C PRO A 403 8.67 22.48 -7.05
N ASN A 404 8.53 23.59 -6.33
CA ASN A 404 7.96 24.87 -6.79
C ASN A 404 6.45 24.88 -7.11
N HIS A 405 5.76 23.74 -6.94
CA HIS A 405 4.31 23.64 -7.19
C HIS A 405 3.48 23.49 -5.92
N ALA A 406 4.11 23.47 -4.75
CA ALA A 406 3.42 23.36 -3.49
C ALA A 406 2.85 24.71 -3.05
N LEU A 407 1.56 24.77 -2.73
CA LEU A 407 0.93 25.94 -2.16
C LEU A 407 1.40 26.16 -0.71
N ASP A 408 1.42 27.41 -0.25
CA ASP A 408 1.85 27.79 1.11
C ASP A 408 1.17 26.96 2.22
N LYS A 409 -0.08 26.59 2.03
CA LYS A 409 -0.83 25.75 3.00
C LYS A 409 -0.29 24.33 3.19
N PHE A 410 0.60 23.83 2.32
CA PHE A 410 1.25 22.54 2.48
C PHE A 410 2.49 22.61 3.35
N TYR A 411 3.07 23.80 3.49
CA TYR A 411 4.22 24.03 4.37
C TYR A 411 3.80 24.07 5.84
N LEU A 412 4.69 23.54 6.70
CA LEU A 412 4.49 23.57 8.15
C LEU A 412 4.82 24.97 8.67
N SER A 413 3.90 25.55 9.42
CA SER A 413 4.16 26.80 10.16
C SER A 413 5.08 26.54 11.37
N ALA A 414 5.75 27.60 11.86
CA ALA A 414 6.55 27.52 13.09
C ALA A 414 5.75 26.92 14.26
N LYS A 415 4.47 27.32 14.42
CA LYS A 415 3.56 26.77 15.44
C LYS A 415 3.30 25.27 15.24
N ALA A 416 3.17 24.80 13.99
CA ALA A 416 2.99 23.39 13.68
C ALA A 416 4.25 22.59 14.04
N CYS A 417 5.44 23.06 13.67
CA CYS A 417 6.73 22.43 14.01
C CYS A 417 6.91 22.34 15.54
N ALA A 418 6.70 23.46 16.27
CA ALA A 418 6.77 23.48 17.72
C ALA A 418 5.80 22.49 18.37
N GLY A 419 4.57 22.39 17.84
CA GLY A 419 3.57 21.43 18.33
C GLY A 419 3.93 19.96 18.07
N ILE A 420 4.66 19.66 16.98
CA ILE A 420 5.15 18.30 16.69
C ILE A 420 6.28 17.96 17.65
N LEU A 421 7.27 18.84 17.80
CA LEU A 421 8.39 18.65 18.70
C LEU A 421 7.93 18.43 20.14
N ARG A 422 7.00 19.27 20.65
CA ARG A 422 6.41 19.09 21.98
C ARG A 422 5.79 17.70 22.15
N ARG A 423 4.95 17.26 21.22
CA ARG A 423 4.32 15.92 21.29
C ARG A 423 5.32 14.78 21.16
N LYS A 424 6.42 14.98 20.43
CA LYS A 424 7.54 14.03 20.36
C LYS A 424 8.12 13.82 21.77
N GLU A 425 8.39 14.89 22.51
CA GLU A 425 8.90 14.84 23.88
C GLU A 425 7.89 14.23 24.86
N GLU A 426 6.64 14.72 24.87
CA GLU A 426 5.57 14.23 25.74
C GLU A 426 5.32 12.71 25.59
N ARG A 427 5.54 12.15 24.39
CA ARG A 427 5.33 10.74 24.09
C ARG A 427 6.61 9.91 24.07
N ASN A 428 7.74 10.51 24.39
CA ASN A 428 9.07 9.90 24.31
C ASN A 428 9.32 9.22 22.94
N MET A 429 8.98 9.92 21.85
CA MET A 429 9.13 9.40 20.50
C MET A 429 10.50 9.76 19.92
N LYS A 430 11.11 8.82 19.23
CA LYS A 430 12.30 9.10 18.42
C LYS A 430 11.88 9.83 17.13
N MET A 431 12.69 10.72 16.64
CA MET A 431 12.47 11.45 15.39
C MET A 431 13.71 11.30 14.49
N ASN A 432 13.52 11.39 13.17
CA ASN A 432 14.64 11.52 12.25
C ASN A 432 15.42 12.80 12.62
N SER A 433 16.74 12.68 12.77
CA SER A 433 17.60 13.75 13.31
C SER A 433 17.59 15.01 12.46
N GLU A 434 17.63 14.88 11.13
CA GLU A 434 17.61 16.03 10.21
C GLU A 434 16.23 16.70 10.20
N LEU A 435 15.15 15.92 10.22
CA LEU A 435 13.80 16.45 10.35
C LEU A 435 13.62 17.23 11.67
N GLU A 436 14.13 16.70 12.77
CA GLU A 436 14.09 17.33 14.08
C GLU A 436 14.86 18.66 14.09
N TYR A 437 16.04 18.66 13.50
CA TYR A 437 16.86 19.84 13.33
C TYR A 437 16.15 20.94 12.53
N LEU A 438 15.61 20.60 11.36
CA LEU A 438 14.87 21.55 10.53
C LEU A 438 13.60 22.06 11.23
N MET A 439 12.83 21.18 11.89
CA MET A 439 11.65 21.60 12.64
C MET A 439 12.01 22.56 13.80
N THR A 440 13.17 22.32 14.44
CA THR A 440 13.64 23.18 15.53
C THR A 440 13.99 24.58 15.03
N ILE A 441 14.70 24.69 13.92
CA ILE A 441 15.03 25.96 13.28
C ILE A 441 13.75 26.73 12.88
N ILE A 442 12.85 26.06 12.16
CA ILE A 442 11.60 26.67 11.73
C ILE A 442 10.75 27.12 12.93
N SER A 443 10.70 26.33 14.00
CA SER A 443 9.92 26.66 15.20
C SER A 443 10.41 27.92 15.93
N LYS A 444 11.71 28.20 15.82
CA LYS A 444 12.36 29.38 16.44
C LYS A 444 12.40 30.59 15.50
N GLY A 445 12.01 30.46 14.24
CA GLY A 445 12.14 31.50 13.22
C GLY A 445 13.61 31.76 12.82
N GLU A 446 14.53 30.82 13.05
CA GLU A 446 15.95 30.92 12.70
C GLU A 446 16.20 30.47 11.25
N ASN A 447 17.31 30.94 10.64
CA ASN A 447 17.72 30.54 9.30
C ASN A 447 18.76 29.41 9.38
N LYS A 448 18.70 28.39 8.52
CA LYS A 448 19.60 27.21 8.53
C LYS A 448 21.08 27.58 8.48
N ASN A 449 21.43 28.62 7.73
CA ASN A 449 22.81 29.06 7.57
C ASN A 449 23.42 29.61 8.87
N ASN A 450 22.65 30.37 9.67
CA ASN A 450 23.12 30.92 10.93
C ASN A 450 23.31 29.89 12.04
N THR A 451 22.70 28.71 11.89
CA THR A 451 22.74 27.66 12.91
C THR A 451 23.85 26.64 12.65
N LYS A 452 24.25 26.42 11.36
CA LYS A 452 25.45 25.62 11.04
C LYS A 452 26.71 26.29 11.60
N GLU A 453 26.88 27.58 11.39
CA GLU A 453 28.02 28.32 11.95
C GLU A 453 28.07 28.25 13.48
N LYS A 454 26.91 28.30 14.16
CA LYS A 454 26.85 28.12 15.63
C LYS A 454 27.20 26.70 16.09
N LYS A 455 26.84 25.67 15.34
CA LYS A 455 27.19 24.26 15.67
C LYS A 455 28.68 23.98 15.42
N GLU A 456 29.23 24.47 14.33
CA GLU A 456 30.65 24.35 14.04
C GLU A 456 31.50 25.09 15.08
N SER A 457 31.11 26.28 15.50
CA SER A 457 31.79 27.03 16.58
C SER A 457 31.64 26.33 17.94
N GLN A 458 30.54 25.69 18.25
CA GLN A 458 30.37 24.91 19.49
C GLN A 458 31.13 23.58 19.44
N HIS A 459 31.26 22.93 18.29
CA HIS A 459 32.07 21.72 18.15
C HIS A 459 33.56 22.01 18.26
N VAL A 460 34.00 23.12 17.67
CA VAL A 460 35.37 23.61 17.83
C VAL A 460 35.64 23.97 19.29
N THR A 461 34.72 24.63 19.99
CA THR A 461 34.86 24.95 21.41
C THR A 461 34.86 23.71 22.31
N LEU A 462 34.06 22.67 22.00
CA LEU A 462 34.06 21.39 22.71
C LEU A 462 35.33 20.54 22.43
N CYS A 463 35.85 20.58 21.21
CA CYS A 463 37.15 19.92 20.89
C CYS A 463 38.33 20.59 21.58
N ILE A 464 38.29 21.92 21.73
CA ILE A 464 39.36 22.66 22.46
C ILE A 464 39.26 22.43 23.97
N SER A 465 38.09 22.23 24.55
CA SER A 465 37.91 21.93 25.97
C SER A 465 38.22 20.48 26.36
N ASN A 466 38.23 19.53 25.42
CA ASN A 466 38.54 18.12 25.66
C ASN A 466 40.02 17.75 25.38
N SER A 467 40.83 18.69 24.89
CA SER A 467 42.26 18.47 24.66
C SER A 467 43.18 18.94 25.81
N GLY A 468 42.62 19.23 26.97
CA GLY A 468 43.37 19.59 28.16
C GLY A 468 43.21 18.56 29.26
N PHE A 469 44.16 17.64 29.37
CA PHE A 469 44.75 17.21 30.62
C PHE A 469 45.56 15.91 30.49
N SER A 470 46.88 15.98 30.52
CA SER A 470 47.64 15.27 31.54
C SER A 470 49.11 15.72 31.55
N ASP A 471 49.49 16.26 32.70
CA ASP A 471 50.75 16.08 33.44
C ASP A 471 52.14 16.36 32.86
N LYS A 472 52.82 17.33 33.35
CA LYS A 472 53.85 17.36 34.40
C LYS A 472 54.72 18.60 34.34
N LYS A 473 54.94 19.13 35.51
CA LYS A 473 55.93 20.12 35.93
C LYS A 473 57.22 20.10 35.15
N GLU A 474 57.64 21.29 34.70
CA GLU A 474 58.94 21.80 35.07
C GLU A 474 59.02 23.30 34.75
N SER A 475 59.42 24.03 35.74
CA SER A 475 59.72 25.44 35.78
C SER A 475 60.90 25.77 34.88
N ILE A 476 60.85 26.88 34.16
CA ILE A 476 61.95 27.84 33.96
C ILE A 476 61.32 29.17 33.50
N LEU A 477 61.59 30.18 34.31
CA LEU A 477 61.51 31.61 34.00
C LEU A 477 62.38 31.93 32.78
N VAL A 478 62.00 32.81 31.92
CA VAL A 478 62.76 33.93 31.41
C VAL A 478 61.85 34.94 30.72
N ASN A 479 62.13 36.14 31.05
CA ASN A 479 61.60 37.45 30.76
C ASN A 479 61.57 37.89 29.30
N GLN A 480 60.69 38.86 29.12
CA GLN A 480 60.85 40.16 28.39
C GLN A 480 60.67 40.16 26.87
N SER A 481 59.79 40.90 26.50
CA SER A 481 59.72 42.28 25.98
C SER A 481 59.52 42.42 24.48
N SER A 482 58.51 43.20 24.24
CA SER A 482 58.43 44.34 23.31
C SER A 482 58.45 44.13 21.79
N VAL A 483 57.51 44.74 21.20
CA VAL A 483 57.50 45.89 20.29
C VAL A 483 56.98 45.58 18.89
N LEU A 484 55.84 46.28 18.61
CA LEU A 484 55.46 46.97 17.37
C LEU A 484 55.62 46.26 16.00
N GLY A 485 54.51 46.28 15.30
CA GLY A 485 54.41 46.19 13.83
C GLY A 485 52.95 45.99 13.43
#